data_10babfd1f80b823f2e69b0d07136e690
#
_entry.id   10babfd1f80b823f2e69b0d07136e690
#
_cell.length_a   1.000
_cell.length_b   1.000
_cell.length_c   1.000
_cell.angle_alpha   90.00
_cell.angle_beta   90.00
_cell.angle_gamma   90.00
#
_symmetry.space_group_name_H-M   'P 1'
#
loop_
_entity.id
_entity.type
_entity.pdbx_description
1 polymer ?
#
loop_
_entity_poly.entity_id
_entity_poly.type
_entity_poly.pdbx_seq_one_letter_code
_entity_poly.pdbx_strand_id
1 'polypeptide(L)'
;SPWFGSGIDLHSLPVPRLIEVVENPSGFDAEGLRLRLAAEVPAAFLDDHTRWRAPLVQAANRLRFLGWVAILLIGAAVGAMVTLAANAALAANAQVVAVLRLVGATDRYIAEAFIRRFTIRAFIGATVGMILGMLAVLLLPSASDDAGFLTGLGFQGVGWLAPLLIPVMAGGVALIATRIASRKALEALS
;
A
#
# COMPACT_ATOMS: atom_id res chain seq x y z
N SER A 1 14.83 47.35 -16.43
CA SER A 1 15.54 46.14 -15.99
C SER A 1 16.90 46.09 -16.67
N PRO A 2 18.00 45.74 -15.98
CA PRO A 2 19.36 45.85 -16.50
C PRO A 2 19.74 44.89 -17.64
N TRP A 3 18.84 43.98 -18.00
CA TRP A 3 19.10 42.89 -18.95
C TRP A 3 18.57 43.15 -20.37
N PHE A 4 17.68 44.12 -20.57
CA PHE A 4 17.16 44.50 -21.88
C PHE A 4 17.69 45.87 -22.24
N GLY A 5 18.56 45.94 -23.28
CA GLY A 5 19.06 47.20 -23.81
C GLY A 5 17.92 48.16 -24.18
N SER A 6 18.16 49.44 -24.07
CA SER A 6 17.21 50.56 -24.24
C SER A 6 16.56 50.72 -25.60
N GLY A 7 16.58 49.69 -26.46
CA GLY A 7 16.09 49.75 -27.83
C GLY A 7 15.01 48.75 -28.22
N ILE A 8 14.52 47.91 -27.29
CA ILE A 8 13.43 46.95 -27.61
C ILE A 8 12.10 47.54 -27.17
N ASP A 9 11.26 47.84 -28.13
CA ASP A 9 9.87 48.25 -27.87
C ASP A 9 9.07 47.02 -27.37
N LEU A 10 8.84 46.97 -26.06
CA LEU A 10 8.14 45.88 -25.40
C LEU A 10 6.67 45.76 -25.88
N HIS A 11 6.11 46.79 -26.50
CA HIS A 11 4.76 46.78 -27.06
C HIS A 11 4.67 46.05 -28.41
N SER A 12 5.79 45.86 -29.09
CA SER A 12 5.86 45.16 -30.37
C SER A 12 6.10 43.65 -30.23
N LEU A 13 6.38 43.14 -29.03
CA LEU A 13 6.55 41.71 -28.78
C LEU A 13 5.20 41.00 -28.85
N PRO A 14 5.06 39.95 -29.67
CA PRO A 14 3.83 39.12 -29.67
C PRO A 14 3.76 38.36 -28.36
N VAL A 15 3.00 38.89 -27.39
CA VAL A 15 2.77 38.24 -26.13
C VAL A 15 1.64 37.21 -26.34
N PRO A 16 1.92 35.90 -26.22
CA PRO A 16 0.90 34.88 -26.33
C PRO A 16 -0.11 35.06 -25.20
N ARG A 17 -1.38 35.02 -25.54
CA ARG A 17 -2.48 34.96 -24.52
C ARG A 17 -2.65 33.55 -24.07
N LEU A 18 -2.41 33.30 -22.78
CA LEU A 18 -2.65 32.02 -22.13
C LEU A 18 -4.10 31.99 -21.61
N ILE A 19 -4.83 30.97 -21.99
CA ILE A 19 -6.18 30.68 -21.49
C ILE A 19 -6.06 29.36 -20.73
N GLU A 20 -6.28 29.43 -19.44
CA GLU A 20 -6.34 28.22 -18.59
C GLU A 20 -7.75 27.61 -18.68
N VAL A 21 -7.82 26.35 -19.08
CA VAL A 21 -9.07 25.59 -19.14
C VAL A 21 -9.04 24.56 -18.03
N VAL A 22 -9.99 24.68 -17.08
CA VAL A 22 -10.17 23.74 -15.99
C VAL A 22 -11.10 22.61 -16.44
N GLU A 23 -10.61 21.39 -16.38
CA GLU A 23 -11.38 20.20 -16.72
C GLU A 23 -12.50 19.92 -15.72
N ASN A 24 -13.64 19.48 -16.22
CA ASN A 24 -14.68 18.88 -15.39
C ASN A 24 -14.26 17.46 -14.95
N PRO A 25 -14.75 16.95 -13.80
CA PRO A 25 -14.47 15.60 -13.32
C PRO A 25 -14.81 14.46 -14.30
N SER A 26 -15.69 14.75 -15.27
CA SER A 26 -16.09 13.83 -16.34
C SER A 26 -15.04 13.68 -17.47
N GLY A 27 -13.94 14.47 -17.43
CA GLY A 27 -12.97 14.55 -18.51
C GLY A 27 -13.48 15.41 -19.69
N PHE A 28 -12.59 15.68 -20.64
CA PHE A 28 -12.93 16.35 -21.90
C PHE A 28 -12.28 15.61 -23.08
N ASP A 29 -12.91 15.75 -24.24
CA ASP A 29 -12.34 15.22 -25.49
C ASP A 29 -11.28 16.18 -26.04
N ALA A 30 -10.02 15.91 -25.67
CA ALA A 30 -8.87 16.72 -26.07
C ALA A 30 -8.66 16.72 -27.58
N GLU A 31 -8.95 15.59 -28.24
CA GLU A 31 -8.74 15.43 -29.68
C GLU A 31 -9.81 16.19 -30.48
N GLY A 32 -11.06 16.09 -30.07
CA GLY A 32 -12.16 16.87 -30.65
C GLY A 32 -11.98 18.38 -30.44
N LEU A 33 -11.50 18.82 -29.27
CA LEU A 33 -11.21 20.21 -29.00
C LEU A 33 -10.04 20.72 -29.86
N ARG A 34 -8.99 19.90 -30.04
CA ARG A 34 -7.83 20.24 -30.90
C ARG A 34 -8.25 20.41 -32.35
N LEU A 35 -9.10 19.52 -32.87
CA LEU A 35 -9.62 19.62 -34.25
C LEU A 35 -10.49 20.88 -34.44
N ARG A 36 -11.33 21.23 -33.47
CA ARG A 36 -12.13 22.45 -33.48
C ARG A 36 -11.26 23.71 -33.45
N LEU A 37 -10.27 23.75 -32.56
CA LEU A 37 -9.33 24.88 -32.46
C LEU A 37 -8.53 25.05 -33.75
N ALA A 38 -8.08 23.96 -34.38
CA ALA A 38 -7.38 24.01 -35.65
C ALA A 38 -8.26 24.56 -36.79
N ALA A 39 -9.57 24.30 -36.74
CA ALA A 39 -10.52 24.79 -37.74
C ALA A 39 -10.92 26.26 -37.52
N GLU A 40 -11.16 26.67 -36.26
CA GLU A 40 -11.70 27.99 -35.92
C GLU A 40 -10.59 29.03 -35.64
N VAL A 41 -9.49 28.61 -35.03
CA VAL A 41 -8.36 29.50 -34.65
C VAL A 41 -7.03 28.79 -34.94
N PRO A 42 -6.53 28.76 -36.19
CA PRO A 42 -5.31 28.04 -36.58
C PRO A 42 -4.04 28.44 -35.81
N ALA A 43 -4.03 29.62 -35.20
CA ALA A 43 -2.93 30.12 -34.39
C ALA A 43 -2.99 29.69 -32.91
N ALA A 44 -4.05 29.05 -32.48
CA ALA A 44 -4.19 28.53 -31.11
C ALA A 44 -3.50 27.17 -30.99
N PHE A 45 -2.68 27.03 -29.96
CA PHE A 45 -2.02 25.77 -29.60
C PHE A 45 -2.62 25.25 -28.31
N LEU A 46 -3.23 24.07 -28.35
CA LEU A 46 -3.70 23.36 -27.16
C LEU A 46 -2.54 22.58 -26.56
N ASP A 47 -2.00 23.09 -25.47
CA ASP A 47 -1.00 22.36 -24.68
C ASP A 47 -1.72 21.41 -23.71
N ASP A 48 -1.78 20.15 -24.10
CA ASP A 48 -2.41 19.10 -23.31
C ASP A 48 -1.35 18.39 -22.47
N HIS A 49 -1.32 18.68 -21.17
CA HIS A 49 -0.42 18.06 -20.21
C HIS A 49 -0.72 16.56 -19.96
N THR A 50 -1.79 16.01 -20.54
CA THR A 50 -2.16 14.58 -20.37
C THR A 50 -1.10 13.66 -20.96
N ARG A 51 -0.41 14.10 -22.01
CA ARG A 51 0.68 13.34 -22.65
C ARG A 51 1.84 13.03 -21.70
N TRP A 52 2.12 13.94 -20.77
CA TRP A 52 3.14 13.78 -19.75
C TRP A 52 2.63 13.09 -18.49
N ARG A 53 1.33 13.22 -18.19
CA ARG A 53 0.68 12.58 -17.06
C ARG A 53 0.47 11.08 -17.26
N ALA A 54 0.12 10.64 -18.48
CA ALA A 54 -0.18 9.24 -18.76
C ALA A 54 0.96 8.27 -18.39
N PRO A 55 2.25 8.51 -18.74
CA PRO A 55 3.35 7.66 -18.32
C PRO A 55 3.55 7.62 -16.80
N LEU A 56 3.36 8.76 -16.12
CA LEU A 56 3.48 8.86 -14.66
C LEU A 56 2.37 8.06 -13.95
N VAL A 57 1.14 8.17 -14.41
CA VAL A 57 0.01 7.40 -13.87
C VAL A 57 0.22 5.90 -14.09
N GLN A 58 0.73 5.50 -15.27
CA GLN A 58 1.07 4.10 -15.53
C GLN A 58 2.18 3.59 -14.61
N ALA A 59 3.23 4.38 -14.41
CA ALA A 59 4.31 4.04 -13.49
C ALA A 59 3.80 3.92 -12.05
N ALA A 60 2.96 4.84 -11.59
CA ALA A 60 2.34 4.80 -10.27
C ALA A 60 1.46 3.56 -10.09
N ASN A 61 0.67 3.19 -11.11
CA ASN A 61 -0.16 1.98 -11.06
C ASN A 61 0.69 0.69 -11.03
N ARG A 62 1.80 0.64 -11.76
CA ARG A 62 2.74 -0.50 -11.69
C ARG A 62 3.38 -0.62 -10.32
N LEU A 63 3.81 0.49 -9.72
CA LEU A 63 4.35 0.51 -8.36
C LEU A 63 3.29 0.07 -7.33
N ARG A 64 2.05 0.51 -7.47
CA ARG A 64 0.94 0.07 -6.62
C ARG A 64 0.69 -1.43 -6.75
N PHE A 65 0.71 -1.97 -7.97
CA PHE A 65 0.58 -3.41 -8.20
C PHE A 65 1.73 -4.19 -7.55
N LEU A 66 2.98 -3.76 -7.72
CA LEU A 66 4.13 -4.36 -7.04
C LEU A 66 4.00 -4.32 -5.52
N GLY A 67 3.48 -3.22 -4.97
CA GLY A 67 3.17 -3.10 -3.54
C GLY A 67 2.16 -4.16 -3.07
N TRP A 68 1.08 -4.38 -3.82
CA TRP A 68 0.11 -5.43 -3.51
C TRP A 68 0.71 -6.82 -3.56
N VAL A 69 1.52 -7.12 -4.58
CA VAL A 69 2.23 -8.40 -4.71
C VAL A 69 3.18 -8.61 -3.52
N ALA A 70 3.93 -7.58 -3.12
CA ALA A 70 4.81 -7.64 -1.96
C ALA A 70 4.05 -7.95 -0.66
N ILE A 71 2.92 -7.27 -0.42
CA ILE A 71 2.07 -7.52 0.75
C ILE A 71 1.56 -8.97 0.76
N LEU A 72 1.13 -9.49 -0.39
CA LEU A 72 0.66 -10.87 -0.51
C LEU A 72 1.78 -11.87 -0.21
N LEU A 73 2.98 -11.65 -0.77
CA LEU A 73 4.15 -12.51 -0.52
C LEU A 73 4.58 -12.48 0.96
N ILE A 74 4.60 -11.31 1.58
CA ILE A 74 4.89 -11.17 3.01
C ILE A 74 3.84 -11.91 3.83
N GLY A 75 2.56 -11.76 3.51
CA GLY A 75 1.47 -12.47 4.18
C GLY A 75 1.61 -13.99 4.06
N ALA A 76 1.97 -14.50 2.88
CA ALA A 76 2.22 -15.92 2.65
C ALA A 76 3.43 -16.42 3.45
N ALA A 77 4.53 -15.65 3.48
CA ALA A 77 5.71 -15.99 4.25
C ALA A 77 5.43 -16.04 5.76
N VAL A 78 4.69 -15.05 6.29
CA VAL A 78 4.25 -15.03 7.69
C VAL A 78 3.37 -16.25 8.00
N GLY A 79 2.42 -16.58 7.12
CA GLY A 79 1.57 -17.76 7.27
C GLY A 79 2.39 -19.06 7.32
N ALA A 80 3.38 -19.20 6.44
CA ALA A 80 4.27 -20.35 6.42
C ALA A 80 5.13 -20.45 7.71
N MET A 81 5.68 -19.33 8.18
CA MET A 81 6.44 -19.27 9.42
C MET A 81 5.60 -19.65 10.65
N VAL A 82 4.37 -19.13 10.73
CA VAL A 82 3.45 -19.44 11.83
C VAL A 82 3.08 -20.94 11.81
N THR A 83 2.82 -21.50 10.63
CA THR A 83 2.52 -22.91 10.46
C THR A 83 3.69 -23.78 10.93
N LEU A 84 4.91 -23.45 10.51
CA LEU A 84 6.12 -24.17 10.91
C LEU A 84 6.36 -24.08 12.41
N ALA A 85 6.21 -22.88 13.00
CA ALA A 85 6.37 -22.66 14.43
C ALA A 85 5.32 -23.43 15.25
N ALA A 86 4.06 -23.49 14.76
CA ALA A 86 2.99 -24.26 15.42
C ALA A 86 3.29 -25.77 15.39
N ASN A 87 3.73 -26.30 14.24
CA ASN A 87 4.13 -27.70 14.11
C ASN A 87 5.31 -28.06 15.02
N ALA A 88 6.34 -27.22 15.04
CA ALA A 88 7.49 -27.41 15.92
C ALA A 88 7.12 -27.37 17.40
N ALA A 89 6.22 -26.45 17.79
CA ALA A 89 5.74 -26.37 19.18
C ALA A 89 4.92 -27.58 19.59
N LEU A 90 4.08 -28.12 18.71
CA LEU A 90 3.32 -29.34 18.96
C LEU A 90 4.25 -30.55 19.10
N ALA A 91 5.23 -30.70 18.22
CA ALA A 91 6.20 -31.76 18.25
C ALA A 91 7.07 -31.72 19.53
N ALA A 92 7.55 -30.53 19.91
CA ALA A 92 8.33 -30.34 21.14
C ALA A 92 7.56 -30.65 22.42
N ASN A 93 6.24 -30.56 22.40
CA ASN A 93 5.36 -30.82 23.55
C ASN A 93 4.54 -32.12 23.41
N ALA A 94 4.97 -33.03 22.52
CA ALA A 94 4.21 -34.25 22.24
C ALA A 94 3.91 -35.11 23.50
N GLN A 95 4.87 -35.20 24.44
CA GLN A 95 4.65 -35.91 25.70
C GLN A 95 3.56 -35.25 26.55
N VAL A 96 3.55 -33.93 26.65
CA VAL A 96 2.51 -33.19 27.41
C VAL A 96 1.15 -33.38 26.76
N VAL A 97 1.09 -33.35 25.42
CA VAL A 97 -0.13 -33.59 24.65
C VAL A 97 -0.65 -35.04 24.91
N ALA A 98 0.23 -36.02 24.93
CA ALA A 98 -0.13 -37.41 25.22
C ALA A 98 -0.70 -37.57 26.63
N VAL A 99 -0.07 -36.96 27.63
CA VAL A 99 -0.58 -37.00 29.04
C VAL A 99 -1.94 -36.30 29.15
N LEU A 100 -2.10 -35.14 28.46
CA LEU A 100 -3.40 -34.44 28.45
C LEU A 100 -4.53 -35.32 27.84
N ARG A 101 -4.22 -36.05 26.75
CA ARG A 101 -5.18 -37.01 26.15
C ARG A 101 -5.55 -38.14 27.12
N LEU A 102 -4.62 -38.68 27.89
CA LEU A 102 -4.88 -39.69 28.90
C LEU A 102 -5.83 -39.21 30.01
N VAL A 103 -5.74 -37.92 30.35
CA VAL A 103 -6.64 -37.28 31.35
C VAL A 103 -8.01 -36.88 30.72
N GLY A 104 -8.18 -37.09 29.40
CA GLY A 104 -9.45 -36.85 28.70
C GLY A 104 -9.55 -35.51 27.98
N ALA A 105 -8.45 -34.77 27.79
CA ALA A 105 -8.48 -33.56 27.01
C ALA A 105 -8.74 -33.86 25.52
N THR A 106 -9.71 -33.16 24.95
CA THR A 106 -10.03 -33.29 23.52
C THR A 106 -8.98 -32.58 22.66
N ASP A 107 -8.72 -33.09 21.47
CA ASP A 107 -7.79 -32.47 20.48
C ASP A 107 -8.18 -31.03 20.14
N ARG A 108 -9.48 -30.74 20.17
CA ARG A 108 -10.00 -29.39 19.99
C ARG A 108 -9.53 -28.43 21.07
N TYR A 109 -9.57 -28.87 22.34
CA TYR A 109 -9.12 -28.05 23.47
C TYR A 109 -7.63 -27.75 23.39
N ILE A 110 -6.82 -28.74 23.03
CA ILE A 110 -5.38 -28.59 22.82
C ILE A 110 -5.11 -27.62 21.68
N ALA A 111 -5.77 -27.81 20.54
CA ALA A 111 -5.64 -26.92 19.37
C ALA A 111 -6.00 -25.47 19.70
N GLU A 112 -7.09 -25.23 20.41
CA GLU A 112 -7.55 -23.88 20.78
C GLU A 112 -6.53 -23.14 21.66
N ALA A 113 -5.87 -23.83 22.58
CA ALA A 113 -4.82 -23.25 23.42
C ALA A 113 -3.61 -22.77 22.57
N PHE A 114 -3.19 -23.57 21.58
CA PHE A 114 -2.12 -23.20 20.65
C PHE A 114 -2.54 -22.05 19.72
N ILE A 115 -3.74 -22.13 19.12
CA ILE A 115 -4.28 -21.10 18.24
C ILE A 115 -4.29 -19.75 18.95
N ARG A 116 -4.83 -19.69 20.16
CA ARG A 116 -4.89 -18.46 20.94
C ARG A 116 -3.50 -17.88 21.20
N ARG A 117 -2.55 -18.71 21.59
CA ARG A 117 -1.18 -18.27 21.91
C ARG A 117 -0.47 -17.69 20.69
N PHE A 118 -0.55 -18.35 19.53
CA PHE A 118 0.10 -17.89 18.30
C PHE A 118 -0.58 -16.67 17.71
N THR A 119 -1.91 -16.62 17.74
CA THR A 119 -2.68 -15.45 17.25
C THR A 119 -2.36 -14.18 18.06
N ILE A 120 -2.32 -14.29 19.41
CA ILE A 120 -1.97 -13.14 20.26
C ILE A 120 -0.53 -12.66 19.97
N ARG A 121 0.41 -13.57 19.84
CA ARG A 121 1.81 -13.20 19.53
C ARG A 121 1.94 -12.54 18.17
N ALA A 122 1.25 -13.05 17.17
CA ALA A 122 1.24 -12.46 15.83
C ALA A 122 0.60 -11.06 15.84
N PHE A 123 -0.48 -10.89 16.59
CA PHE A 123 -1.14 -9.59 16.75
C PHE A 123 -0.23 -8.57 17.44
N ILE A 124 0.45 -8.96 18.52
CA ILE A 124 1.41 -8.08 19.22
C ILE A 124 2.56 -7.72 18.30
N GLY A 125 3.16 -8.69 17.61
CA GLY A 125 4.25 -8.45 16.67
C GLY A 125 3.84 -7.51 15.53
N ALA A 126 2.65 -7.70 14.97
CA ALA A 126 2.13 -6.85 13.93
C ALA A 126 1.83 -5.41 14.43
N THR A 127 1.37 -5.27 15.67
CA THR A 127 1.15 -3.96 16.30
C THR A 127 2.48 -3.21 16.49
N VAL A 128 3.50 -3.89 16.99
CA VAL A 128 4.85 -3.31 17.10
C VAL A 128 5.41 -2.94 15.73
N GLY A 129 5.28 -3.83 14.74
CA GLY A 129 5.69 -3.55 13.36
C GLY A 129 4.95 -2.36 12.75
N MET A 130 3.65 -2.24 13.00
CA MET A 130 2.84 -1.09 12.56
C MET A 130 3.36 0.22 13.18
N ILE A 131 3.62 0.24 14.49
CA ILE A 131 4.13 1.43 15.19
C ILE A 131 5.49 1.84 14.62
N LEU A 132 6.41 0.89 14.45
CA LEU A 132 7.72 1.14 13.85
C LEU A 132 7.61 1.64 12.40
N GLY A 133 6.70 1.07 11.61
CA GLY A 133 6.43 1.51 10.25
C GLY A 133 5.87 2.93 10.20
N MET A 134 4.93 3.27 11.08
CA MET A 134 4.40 4.63 11.21
C MET A 134 5.49 5.62 11.62
N LEU A 135 6.34 5.23 12.57
CA LEU A 135 7.47 6.06 13.01
C LEU A 135 8.45 6.30 11.86
N ALA A 136 8.76 5.26 11.07
CA ALA A 136 9.61 5.38 9.91
C ALA A 136 9.04 6.37 8.88
N VAL A 137 7.72 6.31 8.61
CA VAL A 137 7.05 7.26 7.70
C VAL A 137 7.10 8.69 8.24
N LEU A 138 6.93 8.87 9.56
CA LEU A 138 7.03 10.19 10.21
C LEU A 138 8.44 10.77 10.18
N LEU A 139 9.47 9.92 10.20
CA LEU A 139 10.88 10.33 10.13
C LEU A 139 11.35 10.61 8.69
N LEU A 140 10.56 10.26 7.67
CA LEU A 140 10.87 10.69 6.31
C LEU A 140 10.82 12.22 6.25
N PRO A 141 11.86 12.86 5.66
CA PRO A 141 11.84 14.31 5.47
C PRO A 141 10.57 14.67 4.68
N SER A 142 9.75 15.55 5.26
CA SER A 142 8.67 16.18 4.50
C SER A 142 9.33 16.92 3.34
N ALA A 143 9.01 16.51 2.10
CA ALA A 143 9.54 17.19 0.92
C ALA A 143 9.23 18.68 1.08
N SER A 144 10.27 19.51 1.06
CA SER A 144 10.17 20.96 1.03
C SER A 144 9.26 21.35 -0.15
N ASP A 145 8.54 22.45 -0.01
CA ASP A 145 7.56 23.01 -0.97
C ASP A 145 8.07 23.12 -2.43
N ASP A 146 9.38 23.06 -2.65
CA ASP A 146 10.03 23.08 -3.97
C ASP A 146 10.00 21.73 -4.71
N ALA A 147 9.67 20.61 -4.06
CA ALA A 147 9.60 19.28 -4.66
C ALA A 147 8.15 18.81 -4.87
N GLY A 148 7.35 19.63 -5.49
CA GLY A 148 5.89 19.59 -5.60
C GLY A 148 5.21 18.26 -6.00
N PHE A 149 5.92 17.24 -6.49
CA PHE A 149 5.32 15.95 -6.83
C PHE A 149 5.54 14.87 -5.74
N LEU A 150 6.46 15.06 -4.80
CA LEU A 150 6.74 14.11 -3.71
C LEU A 150 5.94 14.41 -2.43
N THR A 151 5.22 15.53 -2.38
CA THR A 151 4.43 15.95 -1.21
C THR A 151 3.23 15.06 -0.87
N GLY A 152 2.91 14.07 -1.72
CA GLY A 152 1.80 13.14 -1.54
C GLY A 152 2.14 11.78 -0.95
N LEU A 153 3.39 11.51 -0.54
CA LEU A 153 3.79 10.19 -0.02
C LEU A 153 3.39 9.95 1.45
N GLY A 154 3.00 10.98 2.17
CA GLY A 154 2.47 10.88 3.53
C GLY A 154 0.99 10.51 3.55
N PHE A 155 0.56 9.82 4.62
CA PHE A 155 -0.86 9.58 4.84
C PHE A 155 -1.57 10.90 5.14
N GLN A 156 -2.61 11.25 4.36
CA GLN A 156 -3.42 12.45 4.59
C GLN A 156 -4.77 12.07 5.21
N GLY A 157 -5.18 12.80 6.23
CA GLY A 157 -6.50 12.66 6.86
C GLY A 157 -6.82 11.24 7.31
N VAL A 158 -7.90 10.67 6.80
CA VAL A 158 -8.39 9.32 7.14
C VAL A 158 -7.41 8.20 6.73
N GLY A 159 -6.44 8.47 5.84
CA GLY A 159 -5.42 7.50 5.43
C GLY A 159 -4.56 6.98 6.59
N TRP A 160 -4.44 7.72 7.69
CA TRP A 160 -3.77 7.29 8.92
C TRP A 160 -4.44 6.10 9.62
N LEU A 161 -5.68 5.79 9.28
CA LEU A 161 -6.38 4.62 9.81
C LEU A 161 -6.06 3.33 9.04
N ALA A 162 -5.54 3.44 7.80
CA ALA A 162 -5.21 2.27 6.99
C ALA A 162 -4.19 1.31 7.64
N PRO A 163 -3.11 1.78 8.29
CA PRO A 163 -2.17 0.91 9.00
C PRO A 163 -2.80 0.10 10.14
N LEU A 164 -3.91 0.56 10.75
CA LEU A 164 -4.60 -0.21 11.80
C LEU A 164 -5.17 -1.55 11.30
N LEU A 165 -5.40 -1.69 9.99
CA LEU A 165 -5.81 -2.96 9.40
C LEU A 165 -4.70 -4.02 9.44
N ILE A 166 -3.43 -3.62 9.51
CA ILE A 166 -2.29 -4.55 9.48
C ILE A 166 -2.32 -5.55 10.64
N PRO A 167 -2.45 -5.15 11.92
CA PRO A 167 -2.54 -6.09 13.03
C PRO A 167 -3.75 -7.04 12.92
N VAL A 168 -4.88 -6.54 12.45
CA VAL A 168 -6.11 -7.34 12.28
C VAL A 168 -5.91 -8.40 11.20
N MET A 169 -5.35 -8.02 10.05
CA MET A 169 -5.03 -8.94 8.96
C MET A 169 -3.98 -9.98 9.39
N ALA A 170 -2.92 -9.56 10.07
CA ALA A 170 -1.88 -10.47 10.57
C ALA A 170 -2.45 -11.47 11.59
N GLY A 171 -3.32 -11.02 12.51
CA GLY A 171 -4.03 -11.88 13.44
C GLY A 171 -4.91 -12.90 12.71
N GLY A 172 -5.63 -12.47 11.68
CA GLY A 172 -6.44 -13.34 10.83
C GLY A 172 -5.62 -14.42 10.11
N VAL A 173 -4.52 -14.02 9.47
CA VAL A 173 -3.59 -14.95 8.81
C VAL A 173 -3.02 -15.97 9.81
N ALA A 174 -2.57 -15.51 10.98
CA ALA A 174 -2.05 -16.37 12.03
C ALA A 174 -3.10 -17.36 12.55
N LEU A 175 -4.33 -16.91 12.72
CA LEU A 175 -5.44 -17.75 13.15
C LEU A 175 -5.75 -18.86 12.14
N ILE A 176 -5.82 -18.53 10.85
CA ILE A 176 -6.06 -19.49 9.77
C ILE A 176 -4.89 -20.48 9.67
N ALA A 177 -3.65 -19.97 9.62
CA ALA A 177 -2.44 -20.79 9.53
C ALA A 177 -2.32 -21.78 10.69
N THR A 178 -2.55 -21.30 11.94
CA THR A 178 -2.47 -22.16 13.12
C THR A 178 -3.61 -23.20 13.16
N ARG A 179 -4.81 -22.84 12.71
CA ARG A 179 -5.92 -23.82 12.59
C ARG A 179 -5.59 -24.94 11.62
N ILE A 180 -5.03 -24.62 10.46
CA ILE A 180 -4.64 -25.61 9.46
C ILE A 180 -3.51 -26.50 10.00
N ALA A 181 -2.49 -25.89 10.62
CA ALA A 181 -1.37 -26.62 11.21
C ALA A 181 -1.81 -27.56 12.32
N SER A 182 -2.63 -27.09 13.28
CA SER A 182 -3.10 -27.87 14.41
C SER A 182 -3.93 -29.08 13.97
N ARG A 183 -4.82 -28.91 12.99
CA ARG A 183 -5.63 -30.03 12.48
C ARG A 183 -4.75 -31.12 11.86
N LYS A 184 -3.83 -30.74 10.95
CA LYS A 184 -2.91 -31.69 10.31
C LYS A 184 -1.98 -32.40 11.29
N ALA A 185 -1.45 -31.66 12.29
CA ALA A 185 -0.56 -32.25 13.28
C ALA A 185 -1.28 -33.22 14.23
N LEU A 186 -2.51 -32.93 14.63
CA LEU A 186 -3.31 -33.80 15.50
C LEU A 186 -3.81 -35.06 14.77
N GLU A 187 -4.14 -34.95 13.48
CA GLU A 187 -4.45 -36.10 12.62
C GLU A 187 -3.25 -37.04 12.44
N ALA A 188 -2.03 -36.48 12.37
CA ALA A 188 -0.79 -37.27 12.24
C ALA A 188 -0.38 -38.00 13.55
N LEU A 189 -0.94 -37.60 14.70
CA LEU A 189 -0.68 -38.19 16.03
C LEU A 189 -1.82 -39.13 16.51
N SER A 190 -2.87 -39.28 15.74
CA SER A 190 -3.97 -40.23 15.98
C SER A 190 -3.71 -41.55 15.28
#